data_eafa5350a82717fe4a8c86b647731808
#
_entry.id   eafa5350a82717fe4a8c86b647731808
#
_cell.length_a   1.000
_cell.length_b   1.000
_cell.length_c   1.000
_cell.angle_alpha   90.00
_cell.angle_beta   90.00
_cell.angle_gamma   90.00
#
_symmetry.space_group_name_H-M   'P 1'
#
loop_
_entity.id
_entity.type
_entity.pdbx_description
1 polymer ?
#
loop_
_entity_poly.entity_id
_entity_poly.type
_entity_poly.pdbx_seq_one_letter_code
_entity_poly.pdbx_strand_id
1 'polypeptide(L)'
;MKKWLCLLLAVVMLLSLAACGGGGSTGNGDSEDDEKYANRSKRFTLCYYEGGYGADWLRAVVTDYMDNINQDVYISLKNSTDNAVAREKITTQTGTYDMYFIEVDMFKKSAVLEELSGLLEMEVPGEAGVKVKDKIEPQWLSYYEEDGSYYQMPATNFMGWNWTYNKTLLDSKLGEGNWALPRTTEELFALGEKLFEKDVFLTAFAGKDTTGGADYLRYCYEVWFAQMTGMEGYNNYFNCLYNNNGTYELAKDYPHNIVEHRNAIEKTYAVAQTLCQGRNGMEFIHSKSESLTFLDAQFLLNQGSFRGAQEYPIAFYYNGASAQQEMTDYVKDGIIQQQDVRMMKMPVISSIIERTPSIKDDATLAAVVDYADGKGQLPEGVTQEDAAIVTEARNMMAELVCREFVVTKNAQNKEDILNFMAYLTSDRAQLIAAQHCNGLPVLNYGYVPTEEELGFAFTEFTQSVYDILDSALVVDIAKFDKPVHLAVGLSWYKDTSVSGGTLSGNLYIKNALTADEIYESTLQAYSATWKDRIEQFLVQQGQ
;
A
#
# COMPACT_ATOMS: atom_id res chain seq x y z
N MET A 1 -35.82 42.84 13.62
CA MET A 1 -35.44 41.96 12.51
C MET A 1 -33.95 41.66 12.45
N LYS A 2 -33.01 42.61 12.55
CA LYS A 2 -31.55 42.33 12.46
C LYS A 2 -31.01 41.39 13.57
N LYS A 3 -31.52 41.45 14.80
CA LYS A 3 -31.03 40.57 15.90
C LYS A 3 -31.44 39.10 15.75
N TRP A 4 -32.57 38.83 15.12
CA TRP A 4 -33.05 37.47 14.86
C TRP A 4 -32.31 36.81 13.68
N LEU A 5 -31.87 37.61 12.71
CA LEU A 5 -31.09 37.13 11.58
C LEU A 5 -29.69 36.68 12.01
N CYS A 6 -29.07 37.40 12.96
CA CYS A 6 -27.76 37.01 13.51
C CYS A 6 -27.86 35.73 14.38
N LEU A 7 -28.98 35.51 15.08
CA LEU A 7 -29.17 34.28 15.85
C LEU A 7 -29.40 33.06 14.95
N LEU A 8 -30.12 33.23 13.84
CA LEU A 8 -30.31 32.17 12.85
C LEU A 8 -29.01 31.81 12.13
N LEU A 9 -28.20 32.81 11.78
CA LEU A 9 -26.86 32.56 11.20
C LEU A 9 -25.91 31.88 12.17
N ALA A 10 -25.95 32.20 13.46
CA ALA A 10 -25.13 31.54 14.47
C ALA A 10 -25.56 30.09 14.71
N VAL A 11 -26.86 29.78 14.65
CA VAL A 11 -27.36 28.40 14.75
C VAL A 11 -27.01 27.59 13.50
N VAL A 12 -27.05 28.17 12.31
CA VAL A 12 -26.64 27.53 11.05
C VAL A 12 -25.14 27.29 11.04
N MET A 13 -24.31 28.21 11.57
CA MET A 13 -22.86 27.98 11.72
C MET A 13 -22.52 26.92 12.78
N LEU A 14 -23.28 26.81 13.84
CA LEU A 14 -23.08 25.75 14.84
C LEU A 14 -23.50 24.36 14.31
N LEU A 15 -24.49 24.30 13.43
CA LEU A 15 -24.92 23.06 12.78
C LEU A 15 -23.94 22.64 11.64
N SER A 16 -23.25 23.59 11.01
CA SER A 16 -22.22 23.29 9.99
C SER A 16 -20.88 22.84 10.59
N LEU A 17 -20.60 23.16 11.86
CA LEU A 17 -19.43 22.66 12.59
C LEU A 17 -19.60 21.22 13.11
N ALA A 18 -20.84 20.73 13.20
CA ALA A 18 -21.14 19.35 13.56
C ALA A 18 -21.16 18.40 12.36
N ALA A 19 -21.08 18.92 11.11
CA ALA A 19 -21.11 18.11 9.88
C ALA A 19 -19.73 17.89 9.24
N CYS A 20 -18.63 18.35 9.86
CA CYS A 20 -17.25 18.11 9.44
C CYS A 20 -16.49 17.14 10.39
N GLY A 21 -17.20 16.16 10.94
CA GLY A 21 -16.59 14.97 11.52
C GLY A 21 -16.76 13.85 10.49
N GLY A 22 -15.64 13.34 9.94
CA GLY A 22 -15.66 12.16 9.08
C GLY A 22 -16.50 11.05 9.72
N GLY A 23 -17.28 10.36 8.91
CA GLY A 23 -18.17 9.27 9.34
C GLY A 23 -17.40 8.07 9.91
N GLY A 24 -16.81 8.24 11.07
CA GLY A 24 -16.50 7.14 11.97
C GLY A 24 -17.77 6.90 12.78
N SER A 25 -18.35 5.73 12.62
CA SER A 25 -19.40 5.23 13.51
C SER A 25 -18.87 5.29 14.93
N THR A 26 -19.19 6.37 15.66
CA THR A 26 -19.06 6.40 17.12
C THR A 26 -20.19 5.55 17.70
N GLY A 27 -20.16 4.25 17.38
CA GLY A 27 -20.98 3.28 18.08
C GLY A 27 -20.43 3.15 19.50
N ASN A 28 -21.24 3.52 20.48
CA ASN A 28 -21.11 3.13 21.88
C ASN A 28 -21.24 1.59 22.01
N GLY A 29 -20.44 0.81 21.28
CA GLY A 29 -20.40 -0.65 21.40
C GLY A 29 -19.79 -1.15 22.72
N ASP A 30 -19.01 -0.30 23.37
CA ASP A 30 -18.27 -0.70 24.58
C ASP A 30 -19.17 -1.07 25.79
N SER A 31 -20.41 -0.57 25.85
CA SER A 31 -21.27 -0.80 27.03
C SER A 31 -22.10 -2.08 26.97
N GLU A 32 -22.58 -2.48 25.80
CA GLU A 32 -23.37 -3.72 25.65
C GLU A 32 -22.47 -4.97 25.70
N ASP A 33 -21.30 -4.91 25.07
CA ASP A 33 -20.32 -6.00 25.11
C ASP A 33 -19.73 -6.17 26.50
N ASP A 34 -19.49 -5.09 27.25
CA ASP A 34 -19.02 -5.16 28.64
C ASP A 34 -20.02 -5.88 29.55
N GLU A 35 -21.32 -5.74 29.33
CA GLU A 35 -22.36 -6.47 30.09
C GLU A 35 -22.41 -7.95 29.68
N LYS A 36 -22.36 -8.27 28.39
CA LYS A 36 -22.40 -9.65 27.87
C LYS A 36 -21.25 -10.51 28.42
N TYR A 37 -20.06 -9.92 28.53
CA TYR A 37 -18.85 -10.64 28.93
C TYR A 37 -18.38 -10.32 30.35
N ALA A 38 -19.21 -9.66 31.16
CA ALA A 38 -18.87 -9.20 32.53
C ALA A 38 -18.34 -10.31 33.45
N ASN A 39 -18.82 -11.54 33.29
CA ASN A 39 -18.48 -12.69 34.14
C ASN A 39 -17.22 -13.44 33.72
N ARG A 40 -16.55 -13.05 32.64
CA ARG A 40 -15.33 -13.72 32.19
C ARG A 40 -14.16 -13.40 33.10
N SER A 41 -13.42 -14.46 33.47
CA SER A 41 -12.37 -14.37 34.50
C SER A 41 -11.06 -13.78 33.97
N LYS A 42 -10.81 -13.88 32.66
CA LYS A 42 -9.60 -13.42 32.00
C LYS A 42 -9.94 -12.26 31.07
N ARG A 43 -9.10 -11.24 31.09
CA ARG A 43 -9.34 -10.03 30.29
C ARG A 43 -8.03 -9.50 29.76
N PHE A 44 -8.07 -8.99 28.52
CA PHE A 44 -7.02 -8.12 27.98
C PHE A 44 -7.60 -7.08 27.03
N THR A 45 -6.82 -6.05 26.75
CA THR A 45 -7.21 -4.96 25.86
C THR A 45 -6.43 -5.03 24.56
N LEU A 46 -7.14 -4.95 23.44
CA LEU A 46 -6.58 -4.81 22.09
C LEU A 46 -6.86 -3.39 21.58
N CYS A 47 -5.80 -2.60 21.47
CA CYS A 47 -5.86 -1.29 20.83
C CYS A 47 -5.59 -1.44 19.34
N TYR A 48 -6.47 -0.88 18.51
CA TYR A 48 -6.31 -0.91 17.06
C TYR A 48 -6.41 0.49 16.47
N TYR A 49 -5.75 0.68 15.34
CA TYR A 49 -5.93 1.86 14.50
C TYR A 49 -6.77 1.44 13.29
N GLU A 50 -7.93 2.09 13.13
CA GLU A 50 -8.83 1.86 12.02
C GLU A 50 -8.20 2.40 10.73
N GLY A 51 -8.25 1.63 9.65
CA GLY A 51 -7.71 2.01 8.34
C GLY A 51 -8.57 1.48 7.21
N GLY A 52 -8.05 1.46 6.00
CA GLY A 52 -8.79 1.21 4.77
C GLY A 52 -9.78 0.04 4.75
N TYR A 53 -9.52 -1.01 5.54
CA TYR A 53 -10.45 -2.14 5.68
C TYR A 53 -11.53 -1.94 6.76
N GLY A 54 -11.50 -0.80 7.50
CA GLY A 54 -12.38 -0.59 8.65
C GLY A 54 -12.05 -1.51 9.83
N ALA A 55 -12.99 -1.62 10.80
CA ALA A 55 -12.80 -2.41 12.01
C ALA A 55 -13.81 -3.56 12.17
N ASP A 56 -14.80 -3.68 11.30
CA ASP A 56 -15.89 -4.67 11.45
C ASP A 56 -15.36 -6.11 11.37
N TRP A 57 -14.39 -6.36 10.50
CA TRP A 57 -13.72 -7.64 10.42
C TRP A 57 -13.03 -8.03 11.75
N LEU A 58 -12.34 -7.08 12.39
CA LEU A 58 -11.66 -7.32 13.65
C LEU A 58 -12.66 -7.60 14.78
N ARG A 59 -13.76 -6.84 14.83
CA ARG A 59 -14.85 -7.07 15.79
C ARG A 59 -15.45 -8.46 15.61
N ALA A 60 -15.71 -8.88 14.37
CA ALA A 60 -16.26 -10.19 14.06
C ALA A 60 -15.30 -11.33 14.47
N VAL A 61 -14.02 -11.21 14.16
CA VAL A 61 -12.99 -12.20 14.52
C VAL A 61 -12.82 -12.30 16.05
N VAL A 62 -12.79 -11.15 16.75
CA VAL A 62 -12.71 -11.10 18.23
C VAL A 62 -13.95 -11.72 18.85
N THR A 63 -15.13 -11.43 18.32
CA THR A 63 -16.40 -12.00 18.82
C THR A 63 -16.43 -13.51 18.64
N ASP A 64 -16.02 -14.00 17.46
CA ASP A 64 -15.96 -15.45 17.21
C ASP A 64 -14.98 -16.15 18.16
N TYR A 65 -13.80 -15.56 18.38
CA TYR A 65 -12.85 -16.12 19.35
C TYR A 65 -13.45 -16.23 20.74
N MET A 66 -14.07 -15.14 21.22
CA MET A 66 -14.68 -15.11 22.55
C MET A 66 -15.86 -16.07 22.69
N ASP A 67 -16.68 -16.21 21.67
CA ASP A 67 -17.93 -16.99 21.78
C ASP A 67 -17.73 -18.47 21.45
N ASN A 68 -16.79 -18.81 20.56
CA ASN A 68 -16.67 -20.16 20.01
C ASN A 68 -15.33 -20.84 20.32
N ILE A 69 -14.25 -20.09 20.60
CA ILE A 69 -12.91 -20.67 20.80
C ILE A 69 -12.50 -20.61 22.28
N ASN A 70 -12.61 -19.45 22.93
CA ASN A 70 -12.21 -19.28 24.33
C ASN A 70 -13.22 -18.45 25.11
N GLN A 71 -14.19 -19.14 25.72
CA GLN A 71 -15.27 -18.51 26.46
C GLN A 71 -14.87 -17.94 27.83
N ASP A 72 -13.65 -18.17 28.30
CA ASP A 72 -13.12 -17.64 29.56
C ASP A 72 -12.53 -16.24 29.41
N VAL A 73 -12.25 -15.83 28.16
CA VAL A 73 -11.55 -14.57 27.84
C VAL A 73 -12.52 -13.49 27.36
N TYR A 74 -12.34 -12.28 27.87
CA TYR A 74 -12.93 -11.06 27.33
C TYR A 74 -11.84 -10.19 26.72
N ILE A 75 -11.97 -9.84 25.43
CA ILE A 75 -11.09 -8.94 24.69
C ILE A 75 -11.81 -7.61 24.52
N SER A 76 -11.31 -6.57 25.22
CA SER A 76 -11.85 -5.21 25.09
C SER A 76 -11.16 -4.49 23.94
N LEU A 77 -11.91 -4.10 22.91
CA LEU A 77 -11.39 -3.36 21.77
C LEU A 77 -11.33 -1.86 22.09
N LYS A 78 -10.20 -1.22 21.77
CA LYS A 78 -9.99 0.22 21.94
C LYS A 78 -9.50 0.84 20.64
N ASN A 79 -10.33 1.69 20.03
CA ASN A 79 -9.93 2.41 18.82
C ASN A 79 -8.92 3.52 19.18
N SER A 80 -7.77 3.52 18.52
CA SER A 80 -6.83 4.63 18.56
C SER A 80 -7.07 5.54 17.36
N THR A 81 -7.37 6.80 17.63
CA THR A 81 -7.58 7.80 16.56
C THR A 81 -6.29 8.24 15.90
N ASP A 82 -5.13 7.86 16.46
CA ASP A 82 -3.82 8.26 15.99
C ASP A 82 -2.78 7.17 16.27
N ASN A 83 -2.15 6.69 15.23
CA ASN A 83 -1.10 5.68 15.29
C ASN A 83 0.15 6.20 16.05
N ALA A 84 0.50 7.48 15.92
CA ALA A 84 1.62 8.09 16.63
C ALA A 84 1.39 8.10 18.16
N VAL A 85 0.17 8.38 18.61
CA VAL A 85 -0.20 8.32 20.04
C VAL A 85 -0.11 6.90 20.58
N ALA A 86 -0.53 5.90 19.79
CA ALA A 86 -0.37 4.49 20.20
C ALA A 86 1.11 4.11 20.36
N ARG A 87 1.96 4.51 19.40
CA ARG A 87 3.42 4.28 19.44
C ARG A 87 4.08 4.98 20.62
N GLU A 88 3.69 6.22 20.92
CA GLU A 88 4.19 6.95 22.08
C GLU A 88 3.88 6.22 23.40
N LYS A 89 2.65 5.71 23.57
CA LYS A 89 2.28 4.93 24.75
C LYS A 89 3.12 3.67 24.89
N ILE A 90 3.34 2.92 23.80
CA ILE A 90 4.20 1.73 23.81
C ILE A 90 5.63 2.12 24.19
N THR A 91 6.20 3.15 23.58
CA THR A 91 7.59 3.59 23.81
C THR A 91 7.81 4.05 25.24
N THR A 92 6.88 4.82 25.79
CA THR A 92 6.98 5.36 27.16
C THR A 92 6.52 4.38 28.23
N GLN A 93 5.88 3.27 27.84
CA GLN A 93 5.22 2.31 28.74
C GLN A 93 4.22 2.98 29.70
N THR A 94 3.56 4.06 29.23
CA THR A 94 2.62 4.85 30.02
C THR A 94 1.21 4.73 29.44
N GLY A 95 0.25 4.23 30.24
CA GLY A 95 -1.13 4.03 29.82
C GLY A 95 -1.24 3.08 28.63
N THR A 96 -0.39 2.05 28.62
CA THR A 96 -0.38 1.02 27.58
C THR A 96 -1.58 0.10 27.67
N TYR A 97 -2.02 -0.41 26.52
CA TYR A 97 -2.89 -1.57 26.40
C TYR A 97 -2.06 -2.86 26.31
N ASP A 98 -2.69 -4.01 26.43
CA ASP A 98 -1.98 -5.28 26.46
C ASP A 98 -1.46 -5.69 25.07
N MET A 99 -2.29 -5.51 24.05
CA MET A 99 -2.01 -5.85 22.66
C MET A 99 -2.35 -4.68 21.74
N TYR A 100 -1.63 -4.54 20.65
CA TYR A 100 -1.89 -3.51 19.64
C TYR A 100 -1.94 -4.13 18.25
N PHE A 101 -2.78 -3.53 17.40
CA PHE A 101 -2.84 -3.69 15.97
C PHE A 101 -2.62 -2.32 15.34
N ILE A 102 -1.36 -2.02 15.01
CA ILE A 102 -0.90 -0.69 14.55
C ILE A 102 0.31 -0.84 13.64
N GLU A 103 0.71 0.25 12.99
CA GLU A 103 2.03 0.35 12.38
C GLU A 103 3.09 0.52 13.49
N VAL A 104 4.07 -0.39 13.52
CA VAL A 104 5.16 -0.36 14.49
C VAL A 104 6.46 -0.09 13.77
N ASP A 105 6.95 1.13 13.84
CA ASP A 105 8.26 1.49 13.34
C ASP A 105 9.19 2.00 14.47
N MET A 106 10.47 1.68 14.35
CA MET A 106 11.62 2.44 14.81
C MET A 106 11.84 2.70 16.32
N PHE A 107 11.44 1.82 17.20
CA PHE A 107 11.96 1.83 18.57
C PHE A 107 12.64 0.50 18.89
N LYS A 108 13.46 0.48 19.95
CA LYS A 108 14.09 -0.76 20.39
C LYS A 108 13.01 -1.71 20.93
N LYS A 109 12.52 -2.60 20.06
CA LYS A 109 11.36 -3.47 20.29
C LYS A 109 11.54 -4.32 21.55
N SER A 110 12.71 -4.93 21.72
CA SER A 110 13.06 -5.75 22.89
C SER A 110 12.95 -5.03 24.24
N ALA A 111 12.96 -3.69 24.26
CA ALA A 111 12.82 -2.94 25.51
C ALA A 111 11.37 -2.85 25.98
N VAL A 112 10.41 -2.81 25.06
CA VAL A 112 9.00 -2.44 25.32
C VAL A 112 7.97 -3.48 24.90
N LEU A 113 8.35 -4.43 24.02
CA LEU A 113 7.48 -5.49 23.52
C LEU A 113 7.85 -6.85 24.10
N GLU A 114 6.86 -7.73 24.15
CA GLU A 114 7.03 -9.13 24.48
C GLU A 114 7.65 -9.90 23.31
N GLU A 115 8.45 -10.88 23.63
CA GLU A 115 9.10 -11.76 22.67
C GLU A 115 8.10 -12.82 22.19
N LEU A 116 8.00 -13.05 20.88
CA LEU A 116 6.96 -13.85 20.23
C LEU A 116 7.49 -15.17 19.59
N SER A 117 8.76 -15.55 19.77
CA SER A 117 9.29 -16.79 19.18
C SER A 117 8.51 -18.03 19.66
N GLY A 118 8.01 -18.01 20.90
CA GLY A 118 7.14 -19.05 21.42
C GLY A 118 5.81 -19.17 20.68
N LEU A 119 5.23 -18.05 20.24
CA LEU A 119 4.01 -18.02 19.42
C LEU A 119 4.20 -18.74 18.09
N LEU A 120 5.34 -18.54 17.44
CA LEU A 120 5.64 -19.13 16.13
C LEU A 120 5.63 -20.68 16.17
N GLU A 121 5.92 -21.28 17.31
CA GLU A 121 5.91 -22.73 17.52
C GLU A 121 4.56 -23.29 18.03
N MET A 122 3.58 -22.42 18.32
CA MET A 122 2.23 -22.85 18.73
C MET A 122 1.47 -23.46 17.56
N GLU A 123 0.62 -24.45 17.86
CA GLU A 123 -0.33 -24.96 16.88
C GLU A 123 -1.45 -23.96 16.62
N VAL A 124 -1.87 -23.85 15.37
CA VAL A 124 -3.00 -23.03 14.96
C VAL A 124 -4.31 -23.68 15.44
N PRO A 125 -5.16 -22.97 16.19
CA PRO A 125 -6.41 -23.52 16.69
C PRO A 125 -7.31 -24.07 15.58
N GLY A 126 -7.66 -25.36 15.66
CA GLY A 126 -8.48 -26.07 14.67
C GLY A 126 -7.71 -26.67 13.49
N GLU A 127 -6.40 -26.50 13.40
CA GLU A 127 -5.56 -26.98 12.30
C GLU A 127 -4.45 -27.89 12.84
N ALA A 128 -4.77 -29.15 13.09
CA ALA A 128 -3.86 -30.12 13.74
C ALA A 128 -2.52 -30.24 13.01
N GLY A 129 -1.42 -30.05 13.74
CA GLY A 129 -0.05 -30.15 13.23
C GLY A 129 0.45 -28.95 12.43
N VAL A 130 -0.38 -27.91 12.22
CA VAL A 130 0.02 -26.65 11.57
C VAL A 130 0.45 -25.66 12.65
N LYS A 131 1.64 -25.09 12.49
CA LYS A 131 2.14 -24.06 13.42
C LYS A 131 1.92 -22.66 12.88
N VAL A 132 1.89 -21.68 13.77
CA VAL A 132 1.76 -20.25 13.39
C VAL A 132 2.81 -19.85 12.34
N LYS A 133 4.06 -20.26 12.50
CA LYS A 133 5.13 -19.97 11.52
C LYS A 133 4.87 -20.55 10.12
N ASP A 134 4.11 -21.67 10.03
CA ASP A 134 3.82 -22.30 8.75
C ASP A 134 2.76 -21.53 7.95
N LYS A 135 2.05 -20.61 8.61
CA LYS A 135 1.05 -19.70 8.01
C LYS A 135 1.64 -18.36 7.58
N ILE A 136 2.86 -18.04 7.99
CA ILE A 136 3.52 -16.79 7.67
C ILE A 136 4.55 -17.05 6.56
N GLU A 137 4.49 -16.26 5.48
CA GLU A 137 5.45 -16.40 4.40
C GLU A 137 6.90 -16.20 4.89
N PRO A 138 7.87 -17.02 4.45
CA PRO A 138 9.25 -16.98 4.94
C PRO A 138 9.93 -15.61 4.83
N GLN A 139 9.59 -14.83 3.80
CA GLN A 139 10.10 -13.47 3.63
C GLN A 139 9.70 -12.56 4.79
N TRP A 140 8.47 -12.67 5.29
CA TRP A 140 7.98 -11.89 6.42
C TRP A 140 8.58 -12.36 7.75
N LEU A 141 8.81 -13.65 7.93
CA LEU A 141 9.56 -14.13 9.07
C LEU A 141 10.97 -13.53 9.12
N SER A 142 11.68 -13.57 7.99
CA SER A 142 13.01 -12.95 7.89
C SER A 142 12.98 -11.44 8.15
N TYR A 143 11.93 -10.77 7.70
CA TYR A 143 11.74 -9.33 7.88
C TYR A 143 11.55 -8.90 9.34
N TYR A 144 10.82 -9.69 10.12
CA TYR A 144 10.52 -9.36 11.53
C TYR A 144 11.52 -9.95 12.54
N GLU A 145 12.52 -10.68 12.07
CA GLU A 145 13.58 -11.18 12.93
C GLU A 145 14.52 -10.05 13.38
N GLU A 146 14.71 -9.91 14.69
CA GLU A 146 15.63 -8.96 15.32
C GLU A 146 16.53 -9.74 16.27
N ASP A 147 17.81 -9.91 15.92
CA ASP A 147 18.81 -10.64 16.75
C ASP A 147 18.35 -12.07 17.13
N GLY A 148 17.70 -12.79 16.24
CA GLY A 148 17.20 -14.15 16.48
C GLY A 148 15.90 -14.22 17.27
N SER A 149 15.23 -13.10 17.48
CA SER A 149 13.97 -12.98 18.22
C SER A 149 12.90 -12.27 17.39
N TYR A 150 11.64 -12.47 17.74
CA TYR A 150 10.48 -11.84 17.10
C TYR A 150 9.69 -11.02 18.12
N TYR A 151 9.32 -9.80 17.79
CA TYR A 151 8.54 -8.90 18.64
C TYR A 151 7.25 -8.41 17.97
N GLN A 152 7.05 -8.77 16.72
CA GLN A 152 5.93 -8.37 15.89
C GLN A 152 5.44 -9.58 15.10
N MET A 153 4.14 -9.61 14.83
CA MET A 153 3.52 -10.57 13.91
C MET A 153 2.85 -9.77 12.78
N PRO A 154 3.15 -10.05 11.51
CA PRO A 154 2.46 -9.42 10.40
C PRO A 154 0.95 -9.67 10.52
N ALA A 155 0.15 -8.68 10.23
CA ALA A 155 -1.31 -8.81 10.36
C ALA A 155 -2.04 -8.52 9.06
N THR A 156 -1.92 -7.32 8.57
CA THR A 156 -2.52 -6.93 7.30
C THR A 156 -1.43 -6.41 6.38
N ASN A 157 -1.42 -6.95 5.19
CA ASN A 157 -0.78 -6.29 4.09
C ASN A 157 -1.83 -5.36 3.46
N PHE A 158 -1.48 -4.10 3.18
CA PHE A 158 -2.22 -3.40 2.14
C PHE A 158 -1.84 -4.07 0.84
N MET A 159 -2.54 -5.16 0.58
CA MET A 159 -2.23 -6.05 -0.52
C MET A 159 -2.37 -5.28 -1.83
N GLY A 160 -1.27 -5.19 -2.53
CA GLY A 160 -1.22 -4.72 -3.88
C GLY A 160 -1.66 -3.28 -4.08
N TRP A 161 -0.67 -2.39 -4.13
CA TRP A 161 -0.87 -1.07 -4.70
C TRP A 161 -0.75 -1.17 -6.22
N ASN A 162 -1.85 -0.85 -6.91
CA ASN A 162 -1.92 -0.90 -8.36
C ASN A 162 -2.88 0.16 -8.92
N TRP A 163 -2.99 0.23 -10.24
CA TRP A 163 -3.96 1.08 -10.89
C TRP A 163 -5.37 0.52 -10.72
N THR A 164 -6.23 1.28 -10.07
CA THR A 164 -7.67 1.08 -10.03
C THR A 164 -8.31 1.90 -11.13
N TYR A 165 -9.26 1.33 -11.89
CA TYR A 165 -9.90 2.00 -13.00
C TYR A 165 -11.42 1.88 -12.94
N ASN A 166 -12.13 2.89 -13.45
CA ASN A 166 -13.59 2.89 -13.54
C ASN A 166 -14.01 2.43 -14.93
N LYS A 167 -14.37 1.13 -15.05
CA LYS A 167 -14.83 0.54 -16.31
C LYS A 167 -16.12 1.20 -16.81
N THR A 168 -17.07 1.49 -15.91
CA THR A 168 -18.33 2.16 -16.26
C THR A 168 -18.07 3.51 -16.95
N LEU A 169 -17.13 4.30 -16.43
CA LEU A 169 -16.73 5.59 -17.02
C LEU A 169 -16.08 5.40 -18.39
N LEU A 170 -15.12 4.45 -18.49
CA LEU A 170 -14.42 4.18 -19.75
C LEU A 170 -15.37 3.73 -20.84
N ASP A 171 -16.30 2.80 -20.54
CA ASP A 171 -17.34 2.37 -21.48
C ASP A 171 -18.25 3.52 -21.92
N SER A 172 -18.63 4.37 -20.97
CA SER A 172 -19.48 5.53 -21.24
C SER A 172 -18.82 6.57 -22.16
N LYS A 173 -17.52 6.81 -21.97
CA LYS A 173 -16.80 7.89 -22.65
C LYS A 173 -16.15 7.46 -23.96
N LEU A 174 -15.67 6.23 -24.04
CA LEU A 174 -14.94 5.71 -25.19
C LEU A 174 -15.77 4.70 -26.01
N GLY A 175 -16.85 4.17 -25.44
CA GLY A 175 -17.66 3.11 -25.99
C GLY A 175 -17.17 1.73 -25.57
N GLU A 176 -18.10 0.86 -25.18
CA GLU A 176 -17.79 -0.51 -24.80
C GLU A 176 -17.09 -1.27 -25.96
N GLY A 177 -15.98 -1.93 -25.65
CA GLY A 177 -15.15 -2.64 -26.63
C GLY A 177 -14.25 -1.77 -27.52
N ASN A 178 -14.29 -0.44 -27.38
CA ASN A 178 -13.45 0.48 -28.17
C ASN A 178 -12.20 0.95 -27.44
N TRP A 179 -11.92 0.42 -26.27
CA TRP A 179 -10.74 0.69 -25.47
C TRP A 179 -10.18 -0.61 -24.89
N ALA A 180 -8.94 -0.58 -24.48
CA ALA A 180 -8.27 -1.68 -23.79
C ALA A 180 -7.46 -1.15 -22.63
N LEU A 181 -7.22 -2.01 -21.63
CA LEU A 181 -6.29 -1.69 -20.53
C LEU A 181 -4.88 -1.52 -21.10
N PRO A 182 -4.16 -0.48 -20.68
CA PRO A 182 -2.81 -0.23 -21.16
C PRO A 182 -1.84 -1.31 -20.66
N ARG A 183 -1.07 -1.88 -21.58
CA ARG A 183 -0.05 -2.89 -21.32
C ARG A 183 1.30 -2.24 -21.04
N THR A 184 1.54 -1.07 -21.66
CA THR A 184 2.78 -0.30 -21.58
C THR A 184 2.50 1.13 -21.14
N THR A 185 3.52 1.85 -20.71
CA THR A 185 3.38 3.28 -20.36
C THR A 185 3.02 4.15 -21.56
N GLU A 186 3.47 3.79 -22.77
CA GLU A 186 3.05 4.50 -24.00
C GLU A 186 1.57 4.31 -24.29
N GLU A 187 1.04 3.09 -24.12
CA GLU A 187 -0.40 2.85 -24.23
C GLU A 187 -1.21 3.59 -23.16
N LEU A 188 -0.67 3.69 -21.92
CA LEU A 188 -1.29 4.47 -20.85
C LEU A 188 -1.40 5.95 -21.22
N PHE A 189 -0.35 6.53 -21.78
CA PHE A 189 -0.36 7.92 -22.21
C PHE A 189 -1.26 8.15 -23.43
N ALA A 190 -1.25 7.23 -24.39
CA ALA A 190 -2.16 7.28 -25.54
C ALA A 190 -3.63 7.18 -25.13
N LEU A 191 -3.94 6.42 -24.08
CA LEU A 191 -5.28 6.37 -23.50
C LEU A 191 -5.60 7.68 -22.78
N GLY A 192 -4.64 8.26 -22.06
CA GLY A 192 -4.77 9.57 -21.41
C GLY A 192 -5.11 10.70 -22.37
N GLU A 193 -4.48 10.71 -23.56
CA GLU A 193 -4.80 11.68 -24.62
C GLU A 193 -6.25 11.55 -25.10
N LYS A 194 -6.72 10.31 -25.34
CA LYS A 194 -8.12 10.06 -25.75
C LYS A 194 -9.12 10.44 -24.66
N LEU A 195 -8.77 10.26 -23.40
CA LEU A 195 -9.62 10.62 -22.26
C LEU A 195 -9.73 12.13 -22.09
N PHE A 196 -8.61 12.85 -22.25
CA PHE A 196 -8.60 14.30 -22.18
C PHE A 196 -9.53 14.94 -23.23
N GLU A 197 -9.59 14.40 -24.46
CA GLU A 197 -10.55 14.82 -25.50
C GLU A 197 -12.03 14.59 -25.12
N LYS A 198 -12.29 13.81 -24.06
CA LYS A 198 -13.64 13.47 -23.56
C LYS A 198 -13.94 14.11 -22.20
N ASP A 199 -13.18 15.13 -21.82
CA ASP A 199 -13.29 15.79 -20.51
C ASP A 199 -13.10 14.83 -19.33
N VAL A 200 -12.13 13.91 -19.44
CA VAL A 200 -11.74 12.96 -18.40
C VAL A 200 -10.23 13.07 -18.21
N PHE A 201 -9.78 13.28 -17.00
CA PHE A 201 -8.35 13.18 -16.67
C PHE A 201 -7.95 11.71 -16.54
N LEU A 202 -6.70 11.40 -16.86
CA LEU A 202 -6.18 10.06 -16.69
C LEU A 202 -6.18 9.68 -15.21
N THR A 203 -5.63 10.54 -14.35
CA THR A 203 -5.49 10.27 -12.92
C THR A 203 -5.41 11.56 -12.08
N ALA A 204 -5.19 11.39 -10.78
CA ALA A 204 -4.92 12.44 -9.81
C ALA A 204 -3.85 11.98 -8.79
N PHE A 205 -3.28 12.92 -8.05
CA PHE A 205 -2.58 12.65 -6.80
C PHE A 205 -3.23 13.42 -5.65
N ALA A 206 -3.03 12.98 -4.41
CA ALA A 206 -3.59 13.60 -3.22
C ALA A 206 -2.56 14.53 -2.57
N GLY A 207 -2.45 15.75 -3.09
CA GLY A 207 -1.44 16.73 -2.66
C GLY A 207 -1.73 17.39 -1.32
N LYS A 208 -2.98 17.34 -0.84
CA LYS A 208 -3.36 17.96 0.45
C LYS A 208 -2.89 17.18 1.66
N ASP A 209 -2.67 15.89 1.52
CA ASP A 209 -2.24 15.06 2.63
C ASP A 209 -0.74 15.25 2.88
N THR A 210 -0.43 16.31 3.63
CA THR A 210 0.93 16.82 3.88
C THR A 210 1.83 15.88 4.70
N THR A 211 1.31 14.79 5.23
CA THR A 211 2.06 13.79 6.00
C THR A 211 2.89 12.85 5.12
N GLY A 212 2.92 13.08 3.80
CA GLY A 212 3.72 12.30 2.84
C GLY A 212 3.13 10.93 2.52
N GLY A 213 2.02 10.55 3.15
CA GLY A 213 1.39 9.23 2.99
C GLY A 213 0.51 9.09 1.75
N ALA A 214 -0.06 10.15 1.23
CA ALA A 214 -1.14 10.07 0.24
C ALA A 214 -0.73 10.36 -1.21
N ASP A 215 0.53 10.65 -1.50
CA ASP A 215 1.04 10.63 -2.87
C ASP A 215 1.30 9.19 -3.31
N TYR A 216 0.23 8.45 -3.55
CA TYR A 216 0.31 7.04 -3.92
C TYR A 216 0.99 6.78 -5.25
N LEU A 217 1.02 7.77 -6.16
CA LEU A 217 1.76 7.67 -7.42
C LEU A 217 3.27 7.45 -7.19
N ARG A 218 3.84 7.87 -6.04
CA ARG A 218 5.24 7.58 -5.70
C ARG A 218 5.52 6.07 -5.69
N TYR A 219 4.56 5.23 -5.26
CA TYR A 219 4.69 3.78 -5.28
C TYR A 219 4.64 3.23 -6.71
N CYS A 220 3.80 3.81 -7.56
CA CYS A 220 3.79 3.51 -9.00
C CYS A 220 5.16 3.77 -9.63
N TYR A 221 5.77 4.93 -9.34
CA TYR A 221 7.09 5.27 -9.88
C TYR A 221 8.17 4.32 -9.37
N GLU A 222 8.06 3.87 -8.15
CA GLU A 222 9.02 2.91 -7.58
C GLU A 222 8.90 1.53 -8.23
N VAL A 223 7.69 1.08 -8.58
CA VAL A 223 7.51 -0.13 -9.39
C VAL A 223 8.14 0.03 -10.77
N TRP A 224 7.98 1.18 -11.44
CA TRP A 224 8.66 1.43 -12.71
C TRP A 224 10.19 1.45 -12.56
N PHE A 225 10.72 1.96 -11.46
CA PHE A 225 12.14 1.84 -11.15
C PHE A 225 12.57 0.37 -11.00
N ALA A 226 11.79 -0.43 -10.28
CA ALA A 226 12.03 -1.87 -10.16
C ALA A 226 11.95 -2.59 -11.52
N GLN A 227 11.01 -2.24 -12.39
CA GLN A 227 10.93 -2.77 -13.76
C GLN A 227 12.18 -2.43 -14.59
N MET A 228 12.73 -1.23 -14.41
CA MET A 228 13.96 -0.81 -15.11
C MET A 228 15.22 -1.50 -14.57
N THR A 229 15.24 -1.90 -13.30
CA THR A 229 16.40 -2.56 -12.69
C THR A 229 16.30 -4.09 -12.69
N GLY A 230 15.07 -4.65 -12.73
CA GLY A 230 14.76 -6.02 -12.31
C GLY A 230 14.76 -6.14 -10.79
N MET A 231 14.17 -7.21 -10.24
CA MET A 231 14.10 -7.41 -8.79
C MET A 231 15.49 -7.54 -8.14
N GLU A 232 16.43 -8.21 -8.80
CA GLU A 232 17.81 -8.31 -8.31
C GLU A 232 18.48 -6.92 -8.25
N GLY A 233 18.39 -6.14 -9.33
CA GLY A 233 18.94 -4.78 -9.39
C GLY A 233 18.28 -3.85 -8.36
N TYR A 234 16.96 -3.93 -8.19
CA TYR A 234 16.22 -3.19 -7.17
C TYR A 234 16.74 -3.51 -5.76
N ASN A 235 16.87 -4.78 -5.43
CA ASN A 235 17.41 -5.21 -4.14
C ASN A 235 18.85 -4.77 -3.93
N ASN A 236 19.71 -4.91 -4.95
CA ASN A 236 21.10 -4.46 -4.88
C ASN A 236 21.18 -2.94 -4.67
N TYR A 237 20.36 -2.16 -5.38
CA TYR A 237 20.31 -0.70 -5.21
C TYR A 237 20.04 -0.31 -3.76
N PHE A 238 18.97 -0.85 -3.15
CA PHE A 238 18.59 -0.51 -1.78
C PHE A 238 19.44 -1.17 -0.70
N ASN A 239 20.15 -2.25 -1.02
CA ASN A 239 21.20 -2.80 -0.16
C ASN A 239 22.54 -2.06 -0.33
N CYS A 240 22.58 -0.95 -1.07
CA CYS A 240 23.78 -0.17 -1.35
C CYS A 240 24.92 -1.01 -1.97
N LEU A 241 24.55 -2.05 -2.74
CA LEU A 241 25.49 -2.91 -3.45
C LEU A 241 25.71 -2.38 -4.87
N TYR A 242 26.92 -2.58 -5.38
CA TYR A 242 27.26 -2.32 -6.78
C TYR A 242 28.10 -3.46 -7.36
N ASN A 243 28.04 -3.65 -8.66
CA ASN A 243 28.80 -4.69 -9.35
C ASN A 243 30.26 -4.25 -9.55
N ASN A 244 31.16 -4.84 -8.78
CA ASN A 244 32.59 -4.66 -8.97
C ASN A 244 33.16 -5.86 -9.74
N ASN A 245 33.24 -5.76 -11.07
CA ASN A 245 33.79 -6.79 -11.96
C ASN A 245 33.14 -8.18 -11.79
N GLY A 246 31.84 -8.24 -11.64
CA GLY A 246 31.07 -9.49 -11.51
C GLY A 246 30.81 -9.93 -10.06
N THR A 247 31.26 -9.15 -9.07
CA THR A 247 30.98 -9.39 -7.65
C THR A 247 30.23 -8.19 -7.07
N TYR A 248 29.11 -8.44 -6.40
CA TYR A 248 28.40 -7.38 -5.69
C TYR A 248 29.06 -7.07 -4.35
N GLU A 249 29.41 -5.81 -4.15
CA GLU A 249 30.07 -5.31 -2.96
C GLU A 249 29.33 -4.10 -2.38
N LEU A 250 29.40 -3.92 -1.04
CA LEU A 250 28.86 -2.73 -0.39
C LEU A 250 29.61 -1.47 -0.85
N ALA A 251 28.89 -0.49 -1.31
CA ALA A 251 29.40 0.81 -1.75
C ALA A 251 29.86 1.66 -0.56
N LYS A 252 31.05 1.40 0.00
CA LYS A 252 31.50 1.99 1.29
C LYS A 252 31.84 3.47 1.22
N ASP A 253 32.62 3.85 0.22
CA ASP A 253 33.22 5.21 0.17
C ASP A 253 32.45 6.18 -0.72
N TYR A 254 31.64 5.66 -1.64
CA TYR A 254 30.93 6.46 -2.64
C TYR A 254 29.68 5.69 -3.12
N PRO A 255 28.56 6.36 -3.45
CA PRO A 255 27.30 5.71 -3.86
C PRO A 255 27.38 5.10 -5.28
N HIS A 256 28.23 4.09 -5.47
CA HIS A 256 28.43 3.41 -6.75
C HIS A 256 27.15 2.75 -7.28
N ASN A 257 26.27 2.29 -6.38
CA ASN A 257 24.95 1.77 -6.72
C ASN A 257 24.07 2.82 -7.43
N ILE A 258 24.13 4.10 -7.03
CA ILE A 258 23.41 5.19 -7.72
C ILE A 258 24.00 5.39 -9.12
N VAL A 259 25.33 5.37 -9.25
CA VAL A 259 26.00 5.54 -10.55
C VAL A 259 25.64 4.40 -11.50
N GLU A 260 25.63 3.16 -11.02
CA GLU A 260 25.27 1.98 -11.81
C GLU A 260 23.84 2.03 -12.33
N HIS A 261 22.91 2.60 -11.54
CA HIS A 261 21.49 2.64 -11.87
C HIS A 261 21.04 3.97 -12.50
N ARG A 262 21.99 4.80 -13.01
CA ARG A 262 21.69 6.09 -13.65
C ARG A 262 20.55 6.00 -14.66
N ASN A 263 20.64 5.06 -15.60
CA ASN A 263 19.65 4.91 -16.66
C ASN A 263 18.24 4.60 -16.08
N ALA A 264 18.15 3.73 -15.07
CA ALA A 264 16.88 3.42 -14.43
C ALA A 264 16.26 4.64 -13.73
N ILE A 265 17.07 5.45 -13.04
CA ILE A 265 16.64 6.69 -12.39
C ILE A 265 16.09 7.67 -13.44
N GLU A 266 16.89 7.95 -14.49
CA GLU A 266 16.52 8.91 -15.54
C GLU A 266 15.25 8.50 -16.29
N LYS A 267 15.12 7.22 -16.66
CA LYS A 267 13.96 6.71 -17.42
C LYS A 267 12.69 6.70 -16.57
N THR A 268 12.79 6.24 -15.33
CA THR A 268 11.65 6.26 -14.40
C THR A 268 11.17 7.69 -14.16
N TYR A 269 12.09 8.61 -13.94
CA TYR A 269 11.75 10.01 -13.72
C TYR A 269 11.09 10.64 -14.94
N ALA A 270 11.59 10.38 -16.16
CA ALA A 270 11.02 10.90 -17.39
C ALA A 270 9.57 10.42 -17.63
N VAL A 271 9.28 9.15 -17.30
CA VAL A 271 7.91 8.60 -17.36
C VAL A 271 7.02 9.24 -16.31
N ALA A 272 7.47 9.37 -15.07
CA ALA A 272 6.75 10.05 -14.00
C ALA A 272 6.48 11.53 -14.34
N GLN A 273 7.46 12.22 -14.92
CA GLN A 273 7.32 13.59 -15.40
C GLN A 273 6.28 13.70 -16.51
N THR A 274 6.30 12.77 -17.48
CA THR A 274 5.29 12.73 -18.55
C THR A 274 3.89 12.52 -17.98
N LEU A 275 3.73 11.63 -17.02
CA LEU A 275 2.44 11.42 -16.34
C LEU A 275 1.95 12.70 -15.66
N CYS A 276 2.83 13.39 -14.93
CA CYS A 276 2.45 14.58 -14.17
C CYS A 276 2.25 15.84 -15.02
N GLN A 277 3.03 16.02 -16.07
CA GLN A 277 3.00 17.22 -16.92
C GLN A 277 2.13 17.08 -18.17
N GLY A 278 1.73 15.85 -18.51
CA GLY A 278 1.04 15.53 -19.73
C GLY A 278 1.96 15.57 -20.96
N ARG A 279 1.39 15.38 -22.14
CA ARG A 279 2.10 15.50 -23.42
C ARG A 279 1.18 16.05 -24.52
N ASN A 280 1.74 16.58 -25.59
CA ASN A 280 1.01 17.14 -26.73
C ASN A 280 -0.01 18.22 -26.33
N GLY A 281 0.20 18.93 -25.22
CA GLY A 281 -0.71 19.94 -24.69
C GLY A 281 -1.94 19.36 -23.96
N MET A 282 -1.98 18.05 -23.72
CA MET A 282 -3.05 17.37 -22.99
C MET A 282 -2.57 17.05 -21.57
N GLU A 283 -3.38 17.42 -20.58
CA GLU A 283 -3.09 17.20 -19.16
C GLU A 283 -3.62 15.81 -18.74
N PHE A 284 -2.79 15.05 -18.03
CA PHE A 284 -3.18 13.73 -17.52
C PHE A 284 -3.61 13.76 -16.06
N ILE A 285 -3.06 14.70 -15.29
CA ILE A 285 -3.34 14.88 -13.87
C ILE A 285 -4.49 15.88 -13.70
N HIS A 286 -5.46 15.51 -12.86
CA HIS A 286 -6.57 16.39 -12.50
C HIS A 286 -6.09 17.71 -11.91
N SER A 287 -6.61 18.83 -12.41
CA SER A 287 -6.13 20.19 -12.10
C SER A 287 -6.22 20.59 -10.62
N LYS A 288 -6.99 19.87 -9.81
CA LYS A 288 -7.14 20.11 -8.36
C LYS A 288 -6.30 19.17 -7.48
N SER A 289 -5.43 18.36 -8.06
CA SER A 289 -4.67 17.32 -7.35
C SER A 289 -3.93 17.84 -6.11
N GLU A 290 -3.36 19.05 -6.15
CA GLU A 290 -2.70 19.65 -4.98
C GLU A 290 -3.63 19.91 -3.78
N SER A 291 -4.93 19.97 -4.00
CA SER A 291 -5.95 20.23 -2.96
C SER A 291 -6.78 19.00 -2.59
N LEU A 292 -6.56 17.87 -3.25
CA LEU A 292 -7.27 16.62 -2.97
C LEU A 292 -6.67 15.89 -1.77
N THR A 293 -7.54 15.27 -0.98
CA THR A 293 -7.21 14.13 -0.13
C THR A 293 -7.32 12.83 -0.94
N PHE A 294 -6.85 11.71 -0.40
CA PHE A 294 -7.02 10.40 -1.06
C PHE A 294 -8.50 10.04 -1.27
N LEU A 295 -9.37 10.36 -0.30
CA LEU A 295 -10.82 10.17 -0.42
C LEU A 295 -11.41 11.05 -1.52
N ASP A 296 -11.01 12.32 -1.63
CA ASP A 296 -11.46 13.20 -2.70
C ASP A 296 -11.11 12.59 -4.09
N ALA A 297 -9.91 12.02 -4.24
CA ALA A 297 -9.51 11.36 -5.48
C ALA A 297 -10.33 10.09 -5.77
N GLN A 298 -10.65 9.31 -4.75
CA GLN A 298 -11.55 8.15 -4.90
C GLN A 298 -12.98 8.58 -5.30
N PHE A 299 -13.49 9.70 -4.77
CA PHE A 299 -14.76 10.25 -5.22
C PHE A 299 -14.72 10.70 -6.69
N LEU A 300 -13.62 11.30 -7.14
CA LEU A 300 -13.45 11.66 -8.57
C LEU A 300 -13.43 10.42 -9.47
N LEU A 301 -12.81 9.33 -9.03
CA LEU A 301 -12.81 8.05 -9.73
C LEU A 301 -14.23 7.46 -9.83
N ASN A 302 -14.99 7.49 -8.74
CA ASN A 302 -16.29 6.82 -8.65
C ASN A 302 -17.44 7.63 -9.25
N GLN A 303 -17.46 8.95 -9.14
CA GLN A 303 -18.61 9.75 -9.56
C GLN A 303 -18.29 11.10 -10.18
N GLY A 304 -17.03 11.42 -10.41
CA GLY A 304 -16.64 12.72 -10.96
C GLY A 304 -17.06 13.90 -10.07
N SER A 305 -16.90 13.77 -8.75
CA SER A 305 -17.23 14.85 -7.83
C SER A 305 -16.10 15.10 -6.82
N PHE A 306 -16.02 16.34 -6.37
CA PHE A 306 -15.08 16.79 -5.37
C PHE A 306 -15.81 17.69 -4.37
N ARG A 307 -15.87 17.28 -3.10
CA ARG A 307 -16.56 18.02 -2.01
C ARG A 307 -17.98 18.43 -2.37
N GLY A 308 -18.72 17.55 -3.06
CA GLY A 308 -20.08 17.78 -3.49
C GLY A 308 -20.23 18.69 -4.73
N ALA A 309 -19.16 19.17 -5.31
CA ALA A 309 -19.20 19.88 -6.58
C ALA A 309 -18.91 18.92 -7.74
N GLN A 310 -19.67 19.05 -8.83
CA GLN A 310 -19.42 18.31 -10.06
C GLN A 310 -18.08 18.76 -10.66
N GLU A 311 -17.21 17.82 -10.96
CA GLU A 311 -15.89 18.03 -11.55
C GLU A 311 -15.70 17.08 -12.73
N TYR A 312 -14.62 17.30 -13.50
CA TYR A 312 -14.18 16.33 -14.48
C TYR A 312 -13.69 15.07 -13.74
N PRO A 313 -14.16 13.86 -14.12
CA PRO A 313 -13.76 12.63 -13.46
C PRO A 313 -12.31 12.24 -13.82
N ILE A 314 -11.75 11.36 -13.03
CA ILE A 314 -10.53 10.61 -13.38
C ILE A 314 -10.91 9.18 -13.77
N ALA A 315 -10.19 8.61 -14.73
CA ALA A 315 -10.46 7.24 -15.18
C ALA A 315 -9.69 6.19 -14.38
N PHE A 316 -8.52 6.56 -13.86
CA PHE A 316 -7.63 5.70 -13.09
C PHE A 316 -7.20 6.38 -11.80
N TYR A 317 -6.94 5.58 -10.77
CA TYR A 317 -6.29 6.05 -9.55
C TYR A 317 -5.37 4.97 -9.02
N TYR A 318 -4.11 5.32 -8.70
CA TYR A 318 -3.18 4.38 -8.09
C TYR A 318 -3.54 4.23 -6.62
N ASN A 319 -3.95 3.02 -6.20
CA ASN A 319 -4.54 2.80 -4.89
C ASN A 319 -4.28 1.38 -4.37
N GLY A 320 -4.49 1.18 -3.07
CA GLY A 320 -4.44 -0.13 -2.44
C GLY A 320 -5.73 -0.94 -2.64
N ALA A 321 -5.66 -2.24 -2.40
CA ALA A 321 -6.81 -3.15 -2.49
C ALA A 321 -7.95 -2.82 -1.52
N SER A 322 -7.69 -2.02 -0.47
CA SER A 322 -8.74 -1.51 0.45
C SER A 322 -9.71 -0.52 -0.18
N ALA A 323 -9.42 0.01 -1.37
CA ALA A 323 -10.20 1.08 -2.00
C ALA A 323 -11.69 0.76 -2.13
N GLN A 324 -12.05 -0.48 -2.44
CA GLN A 324 -13.45 -0.88 -2.49
C GLN A 324 -14.11 -0.82 -1.11
N GLN A 325 -13.42 -1.29 -0.08
CA GLN A 325 -13.95 -1.28 1.28
C GLN A 325 -14.16 0.14 1.79
N GLU A 326 -13.25 1.05 1.50
CA GLU A 326 -13.35 2.47 1.85
C GLU A 326 -14.58 3.15 1.21
N MET A 327 -15.00 2.71 0.03
CA MET A 327 -16.16 3.25 -0.68
C MET A 327 -17.48 2.54 -0.32
N THR A 328 -17.44 1.40 0.35
CA THR A 328 -18.61 0.55 0.61
C THR A 328 -19.73 1.29 1.35
N ASP A 329 -19.42 2.03 2.40
CA ASP A 329 -20.42 2.75 3.18
C ASP A 329 -21.03 3.91 2.40
N TYR A 330 -20.23 4.60 1.59
CA TYR A 330 -20.74 5.68 0.72
C TYR A 330 -21.72 5.16 -0.34
N VAL A 331 -21.50 3.94 -0.84
CA VAL A 331 -22.44 3.26 -1.75
C VAL A 331 -23.70 2.84 -1.00
N LYS A 332 -23.59 2.20 0.17
CA LYS A 332 -24.73 1.78 1.00
C LYS A 332 -25.62 2.95 1.39
N ASP A 333 -25.02 4.09 1.74
CA ASP A 333 -25.72 5.31 2.14
C ASP A 333 -26.29 6.08 0.92
N GLY A 334 -26.05 5.62 -0.30
CA GLY A 334 -26.51 6.25 -1.53
C GLY A 334 -25.82 7.58 -1.84
N ILE A 335 -24.65 7.85 -1.22
CA ILE A 335 -23.85 9.05 -1.45
C ILE A 335 -23.19 8.99 -2.82
N ILE A 336 -22.72 7.78 -3.22
CA ILE A 336 -22.21 7.49 -4.54
C ILE A 336 -22.98 6.33 -5.17
N GLN A 337 -23.03 6.32 -6.50
CA GLN A 337 -23.61 5.20 -7.24
C GLN A 337 -22.60 4.06 -7.36
N GLN A 338 -23.08 2.82 -7.30
CA GLN A 338 -22.25 1.66 -7.60
C GLN A 338 -21.69 1.75 -9.04
N GLN A 339 -20.39 1.65 -9.16
CA GLN A 339 -19.67 1.62 -10.43
C GLN A 339 -18.95 0.28 -10.59
N ASP A 340 -18.70 -0.13 -11.81
CA ASP A 340 -17.79 -1.24 -12.11
C ASP A 340 -16.36 -0.69 -12.07
N VAL A 341 -15.77 -0.75 -10.87
CA VAL A 341 -14.40 -0.36 -10.60
C VAL A 341 -13.58 -1.62 -10.41
N ARG A 342 -12.41 -1.68 -11.01
CA ARG A 342 -11.53 -2.86 -10.98
C ARG A 342 -10.08 -2.43 -10.78
N MET A 343 -9.24 -3.38 -10.40
CA MET A 343 -7.79 -3.20 -10.35
C MET A 343 -7.13 -3.81 -11.59
N MET A 344 -5.97 -3.31 -12.00
CA MET A 344 -5.21 -3.85 -13.12
C MET A 344 -3.73 -3.98 -12.78
N LYS A 345 -3.03 -4.94 -13.42
CA LYS A 345 -1.57 -5.04 -13.35
C LYS A 345 -0.92 -3.76 -13.86
N MET A 346 0.26 -3.45 -13.31
CA MET A 346 1.06 -2.29 -13.73
C MET A 346 1.33 -2.31 -15.24
N PRO A 347 1.14 -1.20 -15.96
CA PRO A 347 1.73 -1.05 -17.29
C PRO A 347 3.24 -1.21 -17.22
N VAL A 348 3.81 -1.99 -18.12
CA VAL A 348 5.25 -2.15 -18.22
C VAL A 348 5.84 -0.83 -18.74
N ILE A 349 6.90 -0.36 -18.09
CA ILE A 349 7.60 0.85 -18.52
C ILE A 349 8.19 0.64 -19.94
N SER A 350 7.78 1.47 -20.90
CA SER A 350 8.19 1.29 -22.32
C SER A 350 9.69 1.36 -22.54
N SER A 351 10.40 2.08 -21.66
CA SER A 351 11.89 2.15 -21.71
C SER A 351 12.59 0.83 -21.41
N ILE A 352 11.87 -0.21 -20.96
CA ILE A 352 12.42 -1.56 -20.71
C ILE A 352 13.00 -2.19 -21.98
N ILE A 353 12.57 -1.72 -23.16
CA ILE A 353 13.15 -2.16 -24.46
C ILE A 353 14.66 -1.95 -24.54
N GLU A 354 15.23 -1.05 -23.76
CA GLU A 354 16.68 -0.85 -23.66
C GLU A 354 17.40 -2.04 -22.98
N ARG A 355 16.66 -2.85 -22.20
CA ARG A 355 17.15 -4.07 -21.54
C ARG A 355 16.80 -5.35 -22.31
N THR A 356 15.96 -5.25 -23.35
CA THR A 356 15.38 -6.38 -24.08
C THR A 356 15.68 -6.25 -25.58
N PRO A 357 16.91 -6.54 -25.99
CA PRO A 357 17.41 -6.20 -27.34
C PRO A 357 16.66 -6.87 -28.51
N SER A 358 15.90 -7.94 -28.28
CA SER A 358 15.05 -8.54 -29.32
C SER A 358 13.70 -7.82 -29.48
N ILE A 359 13.28 -6.98 -28.52
CA ILE A 359 12.05 -6.17 -28.57
C ILE A 359 12.40 -4.80 -29.15
N LYS A 360 11.88 -4.45 -30.33
CA LYS A 360 12.33 -3.28 -31.09
C LYS A 360 11.47 -2.04 -30.94
N ASP A 361 10.22 -2.20 -30.52
CA ASP A 361 9.25 -1.13 -30.40
C ASP A 361 8.18 -1.45 -29.35
N ASP A 362 7.39 -0.45 -28.99
CA ASP A 362 6.34 -0.57 -27.97
C ASP A 362 5.21 -1.53 -28.41
N ALA A 363 4.92 -1.65 -29.70
CA ALA A 363 3.91 -2.59 -30.18
C ALA A 363 4.36 -4.04 -29.96
N THR A 364 5.62 -4.34 -30.20
CA THR A 364 6.23 -5.65 -29.91
C THR A 364 6.25 -5.88 -28.39
N LEU A 365 6.61 -4.88 -27.59
CA LEU A 365 6.58 -4.96 -26.12
C LEU A 365 5.14 -5.27 -25.64
N ALA A 366 4.13 -4.58 -26.13
CA ALA A 366 2.75 -4.82 -25.78
C ALA A 366 2.30 -6.26 -26.12
N ALA A 367 2.74 -6.81 -27.25
CA ALA A 367 2.46 -8.21 -27.61
C ALA A 367 3.19 -9.21 -26.68
N VAL A 368 4.38 -8.88 -26.19
CA VAL A 368 5.08 -9.69 -25.16
C VAL A 368 4.37 -9.60 -23.80
N VAL A 369 3.79 -8.46 -23.46
CA VAL A 369 2.93 -8.34 -22.26
C VAL A 369 1.68 -9.23 -22.40
N ASP A 370 1.04 -9.28 -23.56
CA ASP A 370 -0.07 -10.22 -23.80
C ASP A 370 0.39 -11.68 -23.64
N TYR A 371 1.58 -12.03 -24.11
CA TYR A 371 2.17 -13.35 -23.88
C TYR A 371 2.39 -13.63 -22.38
N ALA A 372 2.94 -12.66 -21.64
CA ALA A 372 3.16 -12.76 -20.19
C ALA A 372 1.84 -12.92 -19.40
N ASP A 373 0.77 -12.28 -19.86
CA ASP A 373 -0.59 -12.41 -19.30
C ASP A 373 -1.34 -13.69 -19.79
N GLY A 374 -0.69 -14.57 -20.57
CA GLY A 374 -1.32 -15.79 -21.12
C GLY A 374 -2.35 -15.55 -22.23
N LYS A 375 -2.39 -14.35 -22.80
CA LYS A 375 -3.40 -13.92 -23.81
C LYS A 375 -2.92 -14.07 -25.26
N GLY A 376 -1.66 -14.42 -25.48
CA GLY A 376 -1.06 -14.50 -26.81
C GLY A 376 0.10 -15.49 -26.91
N GLN A 377 0.71 -15.55 -28.07
CA GLN A 377 1.95 -16.29 -28.29
C GLN A 377 3.13 -15.33 -28.29
N LEU A 378 4.32 -15.85 -27.95
CA LEU A 378 5.54 -15.06 -28.04
C LEU A 378 5.75 -14.55 -29.48
N PRO A 379 5.91 -13.23 -29.69
CA PRO A 379 6.12 -12.67 -31.03
C PRO A 379 7.37 -13.24 -31.71
N GLU A 380 7.29 -13.42 -33.02
CA GLU A 380 8.42 -13.92 -33.83
C GLU A 380 9.64 -12.99 -33.68
N GLY A 381 10.80 -13.56 -33.45
CA GLY A 381 12.06 -12.83 -33.26
C GLY A 381 12.33 -12.35 -31.84
N VAL A 382 11.38 -12.48 -30.92
CA VAL A 382 11.61 -12.19 -29.50
C VAL A 382 12.21 -13.42 -28.82
N THR A 383 13.27 -13.22 -28.04
CA THR A 383 13.93 -14.29 -27.29
C THR A 383 13.14 -14.61 -25.99
N GLN A 384 13.27 -15.85 -25.50
CA GLN A 384 12.68 -16.25 -24.22
C GLN A 384 13.28 -15.47 -23.04
N GLU A 385 14.54 -15.08 -23.15
CA GLU A 385 15.25 -14.28 -22.14
C GLU A 385 14.62 -12.88 -22.02
N ASP A 386 14.43 -12.18 -23.15
CA ASP A 386 13.77 -10.87 -23.14
C ASP A 386 12.31 -10.96 -22.69
N ALA A 387 11.61 -12.02 -23.10
CA ALA A 387 10.23 -12.26 -22.64
C ALA A 387 10.16 -12.51 -21.13
N ALA A 388 11.15 -13.19 -20.54
CA ALA A 388 11.21 -13.40 -19.10
C ALA A 388 11.42 -12.08 -18.33
N ILE A 389 12.24 -11.17 -18.83
CA ILE A 389 12.42 -9.82 -18.27
C ILE A 389 11.10 -9.05 -18.27
N VAL A 390 10.35 -9.09 -19.38
CA VAL A 390 9.05 -8.42 -19.48
C VAL A 390 8.02 -9.08 -18.55
N THR A 391 8.04 -10.41 -18.44
CA THR A 391 7.14 -11.15 -17.53
C THR A 391 7.40 -10.80 -16.07
N GLU A 392 8.67 -10.73 -15.67
CA GLU A 392 9.08 -10.25 -14.36
C GLU A 392 8.53 -8.84 -14.11
N ALA A 393 8.79 -7.91 -15.02
CA ALA A 393 8.33 -6.52 -14.90
C ALA A 393 6.79 -6.42 -14.85
N ARG A 394 6.06 -7.22 -15.64
CA ARG A 394 4.59 -7.22 -15.70
C ARG A 394 3.96 -7.67 -14.39
N ASN A 395 4.60 -8.56 -13.68
CA ASN A 395 4.11 -9.10 -12.42
C ASN A 395 4.51 -8.29 -11.18
N MET A 396 5.36 -7.27 -11.34
CA MET A 396 5.75 -6.39 -10.23
C MET A 396 4.57 -5.58 -9.71
N MET A 397 4.44 -5.56 -8.39
CA MET A 397 3.38 -4.88 -7.66
C MET A 397 3.96 -4.25 -6.39
N ALA A 398 3.61 -3.00 -6.10
CA ALA A 398 4.01 -2.40 -4.84
C ALA A 398 3.24 -3.02 -3.68
N GLU A 399 3.95 -3.34 -2.62
CA GLU A 399 3.35 -3.76 -1.36
C GLU A 399 3.92 -2.91 -0.22
N LEU A 400 3.07 -2.56 0.70
CA LEU A 400 3.42 -1.89 1.94
C LEU A 400 2.85 -2.70 3.09
N VAL A 401 3.70 -3.33 3.89
CA VAL A 401 3.28 -3.88 5.17
C VAL A 401 2.94 -2.72 6.09
N CYS A 402 1.71 -2.66 6.52
CA CYS A 402 1.22 -1.48 7.19
C CYS A 402 0.90 -1.69 8.65
N ARG A 403 0.64 -2.94 9.07
CA ARG A 403 0.20 -3.17 10.44
C ARG A 403 0.63 -4.52 10.95
N GLU A 404 0.99 -4.48 12.20
CA GLU A 404 1.44 -5.63 12.94
C GLU A 404 0.62 -5.80 14.21
N PHE A 405 0.53 -7.03 14.67
CA PHE A 405 0.16 -7.33 16.03
C PHE A 405 1.40 -7.34 16.92
N VAL A 406 1.33 -6.58 18.01
CA VAL A 406 2.38 -6.55 19.03
C VAL A 406 1.77 -6.69 20.42
N VAL A 407 2.54 -7.28 21.33
CA VAL A 407 2.18 -7.43 22.75
C VAL A 407 3.11 -6.57 23.57
N THR A 408 2.59 -5.78 24.50
CA THR A 408 3.44 -4.96 25.36
C THR A 408 4.08 -5.81 26.46
N LYS A 409 5.27 -5.42 26.88
CA LYS A 409 6.03 -6.14 27.93
C LYS A 409 5.28 -6.21 29.26
N ASN A 410 4.43 -5.23 29.53
CA ASN A 410 3.63 -5.12 30.75
C ASN A 410 2.23 -5.77 30.62
N ALA A 411 1.93 -6.40 29.49
CA ALA A 411 0.64 -7.04 29.24
C ALA A 411 0.30 -8.08 30.31
N GLN A 412 -0.96 -8.10 30.69
CA GLN A 412 -1.50 -9.14 31.56
C GLN A 412 -2.06 -10.30 30.71
N ASN A 413 -2.18 -11.48 31.30
CA ASN A 413 -2.75 -12.66 30.61
C ASN A 413 -2.07 -12.99 29.26
N LYS A 414 -0.75 -12.91 29.20
CA LYS A 414 0.05 -13.09 27.97
C LYS A 414 -0.25 -14.41 27.26
N GLU A 415 -0.45 -15.51 27.99
CA GLU A 415 -0.81 -16.80 27.42
C GLU A 415 -2.12 -16.72 26.60
N ASP A 416 -3.14 -16.03 27.12
CA ASP A 416 -4.41 -15.87 26.42
C ASP A 416 -4.28 -14.94 25.19
N ILE A 417 -3.39 -13.95 25.26
CA ILE A 417 -3.08 -13.06 24.13
C ILE A 417 -2.38 -13.89 23.02
N LEU A 418 -1.38 -14.70 23.36
CA LEU A 418 -0.70 -15.55 22.39
C LEU A 418 -1.64 -16.59 21.76
N ASN A 419 -2.56 -17.17 22.55
CA ASN A 419 -3.60 -18.05 22.01
C ASN A 419 -4.53 -17.35 21.03
N PHE A 420 -4.91 -16.08 21.31
CA PHE A 420 -5.68 -15.28 20.38
C PHE A 420 -4.86 -14.93 19.12
N MET A 421 -3.58 -14.60 19.25
CA MET A 421 -2.70 -14.36 18.10
C MET A 421 -2.54 -15.61 17.23
N ALA A 422 -2.41 -16.80 17.84
CA ALA A 422 -2.40 -18.05 17.09
C ALA A 422 -3.73 -18.29 16.35
N TYR A 423 -4.87 -17.97 16.98
CA TYR A 423 -6.19 -18.08 16.33
C TYR A 423 -6.30 -17.12 15.12
N LEU A 424 -5.74 -15.90 15.18
CA LEU A 424 -5.77 -14.96 14.05
C LEU A 424 -5.14 -15.52 12.78
N THR A 425 -4.20 -16.48 12.89
CA THR A 425 -3.58 -17.13 11.73
C THR A 425 -4.41 -18.26 11.14
N SER A 426 -5.49 -18.69 11.81
CA SER A 426 -6.33 -19.79 11.33
C SER A 426 -7.13 -19.44 10.08
N ASP A 427 -7.43 -20.43 9.25
CA ASP A 427 -8.31 -20.29 8.08
C ASP A 427 -9.69 -19.76 8.48
N ARG A 428 -10.18 -20.17 9.66
CA ARG A 428 -11.44 -19.67 10.21
C ARG A 428 -11.43 -18.16 10.46
N ALA A 429 -10.39 -17.63 11.10
CA ALA A 429 -10.27 -16.19 11.37
C ALA A 429 -10.13 -15.40 10.07
N GLN A 430 -9.34 -15.91 9.11
CA GLN A 430 -9.17 -15.30 7.80
C GLN A 430 -10.48 -15.28 6.99
N LEU A 431 -11.26 -16.37 7.01
CA LEU A 431 -12.57 -16.44 6.37
C LEU A 431 -13.52 -15.40 6.96
N ILE A 432 -13.64 -15.32 8.29
CA ILE A 432 -14.49 -14.32 8.96
C ILE A 432 -14.07 -12.91 8.60
N ALA A 433 -12.77 -12.61 8.60
CA ALA A 433 -12.26 -11.31 8.21
C ALA A 433 -12.63 -10.97 6.75
N ALA A 434 -12.44 -11.91 5.82
CA ALA A 434 -12.78 -11.73 4.42
C ALA A 434 -14.29 -11.53 4.19
N GLN A 435 -15.16 -12.22 4.94
CA GLN A 435 -16.62 -12.03 4.89
C GLN A 435 -17.04 -10.58 5.20
N HIS A 436 -16.27 -9.87 6.03
CA HIS A 436 -16.52 -8.47 6.40
C HIS A 436 -15.79 -7.45 5.52
N CYS A 437 -14.99 -7.92 4.54
CA CYS A 437 -14.19 -7.07 3.65
C CYS A 437 -14.41 -7.40 2.17
N ASN A 438 -15.66 -7.68 1.77
CA ASN A 438 -16.02 -7.98 0.38
C ASN A 438 -15.23 -9.17 -0.23
N GLY A 439 -14.81 -10.12 0.59
CA GLY A 439 -14.01 -11.27 0.19
C GLY A 439 -12.50 -10.99 0.08
N LEU A 440 -12.05 -9.76 0.35
CA LEU A 440 -10.61 -9.43 0.31
C LEU A 440 -9.84 -10.05 1.48
N PRO A 441 -8.61 -10.53 1.26
CA PRO A 441 -7.78 -11.14 2.29
C PRO A 441 -7.16 -10.05 3.19
N VAL A 442 -7.85 -9.71 4.27
CA VAL A 442 -7.41 -8.70 5.24
C VAL A 442 -6.29 -9.23 6.12
N LEU A 443 -6.41 -10.49 6.57
CA LEU A 443 -5.35 -11.21 7.27
C LEU A 443 -4.59 -12.03 6.24
N ASN A 444 -3.28 -11.87 6.19
CA ASN A 444 -2.44 -12.51 5.17
C ASN A 444 -1.65 -13.69 5.74
N TYR A 445 -2.34 -14.81 5.91
CA TYR A 445 -1.75 -16.04 6.40
C TYR A 445 -1.98 -17.23 5.45
N GLY A 446 -2.04 -16.92 4.14
CA GLY A 446 -2.04 -17.92 3.08
C GLY A 446 -3.39 -18.58 2.77
N TYR A 447 -4.49 -18.13 3.39
CA TYR A 447 -5.83 -18.62 3.09
C TYR A 447 -6.53 -17.75 2.04
N VAL A 448 -7.09 -18.40 1.03
CA VAL A 448 -7.93 -17.76 0.01
C VAL A 448 -9.32 -18.37 0.08
N PRO A 449 -10.35 -17.62 0.54
CA PRO A 449 -11.70 -18.17 0.65
C PRO A 449 -12.34 -18.40 -0.72
N THR A 450 -13.18 -19.41 -0.82
CA THR A 450 -14.05 -19.61 -1.97
C THR A 450 -15.35 -18.80 -1.81
N GLU A 451 -16.05 -18.53 -2.91
CA GLU A 451 -17.37 -17.88 -2.89
C GLU A 451 -18.41 -18.68 -2.09
N GLU A 452 -18.30 -20.02 -2.08
CA GLU A 452 -19.16 -20.90 -1.28
C GLU A 452 -18.95 -20.68 0.21
N GLU A 453 -17.70 -20.59 0.67
CA GLU A 453 -17.35 -20.35 2.06
C GLU A 453 -17.71 -18.92 2.51
N LEU A 454 -17.55 -17.95 1.62
CA LEU A 454 -17.96 -16.56 1.88
C LEU A 454 -19.48 -16.42 2.00
N GLY A 455 -20.24 -17.23 1.24
CA GLY A 455 -21.69 -17.13 1.12
C GLY A 455 -22.17 -16.04 0.14
N PHE A 456 -21.24 -15.44 -0.62
CA PHE A 456 -21.53 -14.46 -1.67
C PHE A 456 -20.47 -14.55 -2.78
N ALA A 457 -20.82 -14.06 -3.97
CA ALA A 457 -19.89 -14.00 -5.10
C ALA A 457 -18.88 -12.85 -4.93
N PHE A 458 -17.66 -13.04 -5.41
CA PHE A 458 -16.69 -11.95 -5.51
C PHE A 458 -17.25 -10.78 -6.31
N THR A 459 -16.93 -9.59 -5.88
CA THR A 459 -17.13 -8.42 -6.74
C THR A 459 -16.08 -8.45 -7.87
N GLU A 460 -16.36 -7.75 -8.95
CA GLU A 460 -15.39 -7.61 -10.06
C GLU A 460 -14.07 -6.98 -9.58
N PHE A 461 -14.13 -6.11 -8.57
CA PHE A 461 -12.94 -5.56 -7.93
C PHE A 461 -12.16 -6.65 -7.20
N THR A 462 -12.81 -7.40 -6.32
CA THR A 462 -12.18 -8.48 -5.54
C THR A 462 -11.56 -9.52 -6.46
N GLN A 463 -12.29 -9.95 -7.50
CA GLN A 463 -11.75 -10.88 -8.50
C GLN A 463 -10.49 -10.31 -9.16
N SER A 464 -10.51 -9.04 -9.58
CA SER A 464 -9.36 -8.41 -10.23
C SER A 464 -8.14 -8.29 -9.30
N VAL A 465 -8.35 -8.15 -7.99
CA VAL A 465 -7.26 -8.19 -7.00
C VAL A 465 -6.64 -9.58 -6.94
N TYR A 466 -7.44 -10.65 -6.84
CA TYR A 466 -6.92 -12.02 -6.82
C TYR A 466 -6.20 -12.40 -8.11
N ASP A 467 -6.72 -11.98 -9.27
CA ASP A 467 -6.09 -12.22 -10.58
C ASP A 467 -4.68 -11.59 -10.66
N ILE A 468 -4.45 -10.49 -9.94
CA ILE A 468 -3.12 -9.86 -9.86
C ILE A 468 -2.23 -10.63 -8.88
N LEU A 469 -2.77 -10.98 -7.71
CA LEU A 469 -2.01 -11.64 -6.64
C LEU A 469 -1.48 -13.01 -7.04
N ASP A 470 -2.20 -13.75 -7.89
CA ASP A 470 -1.82 -15.09 -8.37
C ASP A 470 -0.41 -15.15 -8.99
N SER A 471 0.06 -14.03 -9.55
CA SER A 471 1.37 -13.95 -10.19
C SER A 471 2.26 -12.80 -9.69
N ALA A 472 1.85 -12.12 -8.62
CA ALA A 472 2.51 -10.91 -8.16
C ALA A 472 3.96 -11.16 -7.69
N LEU A 473 4.85 -10.27 -8.13
CA LEU A 473 6.19 -10.11 -7.57
C LEU A 473 6.21 -8.83 -6.73
N VAL A 474 6.44 -8.99 -5.45
CA VAL A 474 6.34 -7.90 -4.49
C VAL A 474 7.54 -6.97 -4.58
N VAL A 475 7.29 -5.70 -4.88
CA VAL A 475 8.23 -4.60 -4.69
C VAL A 475 7.94 -4.01 -3.30
N ASP A 476 8.78 -4.36 -2.33
CA ASP A 476 8.64 -3.87 -0.96
C ASP A 476 8.97 -2.39 -0.87
N ILE A 477 7.94 -1.57 -0.64
CA ILE A 477 8.08 -0.12 -0.54
C ILE A 477 8.70 0.30 0.81
N ALA A 478 8.46 -0.46 1.87
CA ALA A 478 8.96 -0.14 3.21
C ALA A 478 10.46 -0.43 3.38
N LYS A 479 10.97 -1.47 2.70
CA LYS A 479 12.41 -1.85 2.68
C LYS A 479 13.01 -2.10 4.06
N PHE A 480 12.21 -2.55 5.01
CA PHE A 480 12.69 -2.78 6.36
C PHE A 480 13.70 -3.94 6.47
N ASP A 481 13.68 -4.87 5.50
CA ASP A 481 14.68 -5.92 5.33
C ASP A 481 16.04 -5.40 4.81
N LYS A 482 16.16 -4.09 4.57
CA LYS A 482 17.36 -3.45 4.03
C LYS A 482 17.91 -2.41 5.02
N PRO A 483 18.51 -2.85 6.14
CA PRO A 483 18.92 -1.95 7.22
C PRO A 483 19.93 -0.88 6.78
N VAL A 484 20.77 -1.17 5.79
CA VAL A 484 21.71 -0.18 5.24
C VAL A 484 20.97 0.95 4.52
N HIS A 485 19.86 0.63 3.80
CA HIS A 485 19.00 1.63 3.18
C HIS A 485 18.43 2.59 4.23
N LEU A 486 17.91 2.06 5.35
CA LEU A 486 17.35 2.87 6.44
C LEU A 486 18.42 3.80 7.06
N ALA A 487 19.63 3.30 7.28
CA ALA A 487 20.74 4.09 7.83
C ALA A 487 21.15 5.24 6.88
N VAL A 488 21.17 5.00 5.58
CA VAL A 488 21.53 6.00 4.55
C VAL A 488 20.36 6.92 4.23
N GLY A 489 19.11 6.46 4.40
CA GLY A 489 17.90 7.15 3.96
C GLY A 489 17.81 7.20 2.44
N LEU A 490 18.20 6.08 1.77
CA LEU A 490 18.30 6.01 0.31
C LEU A 490 16.91 6.04 -0.34
N SER A 491 16.77 6.83 -1.39
CA SER A 491 15.65 6.82 -2.31
C SER A 491 16.17 6.67 -3.74
N TRP A 492 15.34 6.21 -4.67
CA TRP A 492 15.73 6.13 -6.07
C TRP A 492 15.86 7.51 -6.75
N TYR A 493 15.30 8.54 -6.13
CA TYR A 493 15.44 9.95 -6.56
C TYR A 493 15.65 10.87 -5.36
N LYS A 494 16.27 12.01 -5.59
CA LYS A 494 16.39 13.09 -4.60
C LYS A 494 16.41 14.44 -5.32
N ASP A 495 15.42 15.30 -5.04
CA ASP A 495 15.41 16.68 -5.52
C ASP A 495 15.88 17.59 -4.40
N THR A 496 17.09 18.17 -4.56
CA THR A 496 17.67 19.12 -3.59
C THR A 496 17.27 20.55 -3.87
N SER A 497 16.62 20.83 -5.00
CA SER A 497 16.18 22.17 -5.41
C SER A 497 14.86 22.58 -4.76
N VAL A 498 14.08 21.61 -4.26
CA VAL A 498 12.76 21.83 -3.66
C VAL A 498 12.78 21.44 -2.18
N SER A 499 12.31 22.33 -1.33
CA SER A 499 12.13 22.05 0.09
C SER A 499 10.66 21.73 0.37
N GLY A 500 10.36 20.44 0.59
CA GLY A 500 9.03 19.95 0.94
C GLY A 500 8.15 19.64 -0.27
N GLY A 501 6.97 19.08 0.01
CA GLY A 501 6.02 18.62 -1.01
C GLY A 501 6.18 17.15 -1.37
N THR A 502 5.22 16.65 -2.17
CA THR A 502 5.25 15.27 -2.70
C THR A 502 6.02 15.22 -4.01
N LEU A 503 6.48 14.02 -4.42
CA LEU A 503 7.13 13.88 -5.73
C LEU A 503 6.19 14.27 -6.87
N SER A 504 4.95 13.78 -6.87
CA SER A 504 3.97 14.11 -7.92
C SER A 504 3.64 15.61 -7.94
N GLY A 505 3.54 16.27 -6.78
CA GLY A 505 3.36 17.72 -6.71
C GLY A 505 4.54 18.48 -7.31
N ASN A 506 5.77 18.07 -7.02
CA ASN A 506 6.97 18.68 -7.59
C ASN A 506 7.05 18.49 -9.12
N LEU A 507 6.70 17.28 -9.61
CA LEU A 507 6.65 16.98 -11.04
C LEU A 507 5.52 17.73 -11.77
N TYR A 508 4.39 17.95 -11.10
CA TYR A 508 3.26 18.69 -11.65
C TYR A 508 3.58 20.18 -11.87
N ILE A 509 4.48 20.73 -11.07
CA ILE A 509 4.96 22.10 -11.24
C ILE A 509 5.88 22.16 -12.48
N LYS A 510 5.60 23.08 -13.41
CA LYS A 510 6.30 23.19 -14.71
C LYS A 510 7.82 23.48 -14.64
N ASN A 511 8.37 23.69 -13.45
CA ASN A 511 9.80 23.95 -13.21
C ASN A 511 10.53 22.71 -12.67
N ALA A 512 9.96 21.50 -12.82
CA ALA A 512 10.61 20.27 -12.42
C ALA A 512 11.96 20.09 -13.16
N LEU A 513 12.92 19.49 -12.46
CA LEU A 513 14.22 19.15 -13.02
C LEU A 513 14.06 18.23 -14.24
N THR A 514 15.02 18.25 -15.14
CA THR A 514 15.14 17.23 -16.19
C THR A 514 15.59 15.90 -15.59
N ALA A 515 15.49 14.82 -16.36
CA ALA A 515 15.91 13.48 -15.90
C ALA A 515 17.42 13.43 -15.55
N ASP A 516 18.26 14.12 -16.33
CA ASP A 516 19.69 14.25 -16.05
C ASP A 516 19.96 15.06 -14.77
N GLU A 517 19.29 16.19 -14.61
CA GLU A 517 19.42 17.02 -13.41
C GLU A 517 18.95 16.31 -12.14
N ILE A 518 17.90 15.49 -12.20
CA ILE A 518 17.44 14.70 -11.04
C ILE A 518 18.45 13.62 -10.66
N TYR A 519 19.08 12.97 -11.64
CA TYR A 519 20.14 12.04 -11.38
C TYR A 519 21.33 12.71 -10.67
N GLU A 520 21.80 13.85 -11.20
CA GLU A 520 22.91 14.61 -10.61
C GLU A 520 22.53 15.13 -9.20
N SER A 521 21.30 15.60 -9.00
CA SER A 521 20.78 16.02 -7.70
C SER A 521 20.77 14.86 -6.70
N THR A 522 20.32 13.66 -7.13
CA THR A 522 20.31 12.45 -6.32
C THR A 522 21.74 12.04 -5.93
N LEU A 523 22.64 11.96 -6.89
CA LEU A 523 24.04 11.59 -6.64
C LEU A 523 24.72 12.60 -5.71
N GLN A 524 24.51 13.89 -5.91
CA GLN A 524 25.07 14.94 -5.04
C GLN A 524 24.55 14.86 -3.62
N ALA A 525 23.22 14.67 -3.44
CA ALA A 525 22.58 14.61 -2.13
C ALA A 525 23.15 13.48 -1.25
N TYR A 526 23.43 12.33 -1.87
CA TYR A 526 23.97 11.18 -1.14
C TYR A 526 25.48 11.23 -1.00
N SER A 527 26.23 11.66 -2.01
CA SER A 527 27.70 11.68 -1.98
C SER A 527 28.26 12.48 -0.81
N ALA A 528 27.59 13.57 -0.40
CA ALA A 528 28.05 14.45 0.65
C ALA A 528 28.15 13.79 2.04
N THR A 529 27.34 12.77 2.32
CA THR A 529 27.23 12.13 3.64
C THR A 529 27.35 10.61 3.59
N TRP A 530 27.58 10.04 2.39
CA TRP A 530 27.51 8.60 2.16
C TRP A 530 28.45 7.81 3.04
N LYS A 531 29.73 8.12 2.96
CA LYS A 531 30.78 7.42 3.71
C LYS A 531 30.52 7.42 5.19
N ASP A 532 30.23 8.58 5.77
CA ASP A 532 30.00 8.72 7.22
C ASP A 532 28.79 7.88 7.67
N ARG A 533 27.71 7.83 6.88
CA ARG A 533 26.52 7.04 7.22
C ARG A 533 26.76 5.54 7.11
N ILE A 534 27.48 5.09 6.07
CA ILE A 534 27.88 3.69 5.93
C ILE A 534 28.81 3.27 7.06
N GLU A 535 29.81 4.09 7.42
CA GLU A 535 30.71 3.80 8.54
C GLU A 535 29.95 3.72 9.88
N GLN A 536 29.01 4.62 10.13
CA GLN A 536 28.14 4.57 11.32
C GLN A 536 27.31 3.30 11.35
N PHE A 537 26.72 2.90 10.21
CA PHE A 537 25.97 1.66 10.09
C PHE A 537 26.85 0.44 10.41
N LEU A 538 28.04 0.34 9.82
CA LEU A 538 28.97 -0.77 10.06
C LEU A 538 29.41 -0.88 11.53
N VAL A 539 29.68 0.26 12.17
CA VAL A 539 30.00 0.30 13.61
C VAL A 539 28.82 -0.21 14.45
N GLN A 540 27.57 0.14 14.11
CA GLN A 540 26.39 -0.35 14.81
C GLN A 540 26.20 -1.87 14.64
N GLN A 541 26.66 -2.43 13.52
CA GLN A 541 26.65 -3.86 13.24
C GLN A 541 27.87 -4.60 13.84
N GLY A 542 28.76 -3.91 14.57
CA GLY A 542 29.95 -4.52 15.17
C GLY A 542 31.06 -4.86 14.17
N GLN A 543 31.07 -4.21 13.01
CA GLN A 543 32.05 -4.42 11.91
C GLN A 543 33.06 -3.28 11.82
#